data_f5159a958a07a4f6353498859799a6a9
#
_entry.id   f5159a958a07a4f6353498859799a6a9
#
_cell.length_a   1.000
_cell.length_b   1.000
_cell.length_c   1.000
_cell.angle_alpha   90.00
_cell.angle_beta   90.00
_cell.angle_gamma   90.00
#
_symmetry.space_group_name_H-M   'P 1'
#
loop_
_entity.id
_entity.type
_entity.pdbx_description
1 polymer ?
#
loop_
_entity_poly.entity_id
_entity_poly.type
_entity_poly.pdbx_seq_one_letter_code
_entity_poly.pdbx_strand_id
1 'polypeptide(L)'
;MPCPGPETVLFGGNTSCLEVRLDDRLVIIDAGSGIRSLGDWLVRNELKKGPIVADLFFSHTHWDHLMGFPAFTPIYVPGTLLKIRGPVAFEEDTLDGIIGTQLSYKYWPVRVDELGARIDYEQLRETRLDLGRGLIVKTKFLNHPILCLGYRFEYEGKSFCTVYDHEPFRNVFPEDPDDPNYDEDAAKEGAQVAKEENDRVLEFIAGADLLIHDAQYTAKEYMASKIGWGHSSIESAINNAYRAKAKKLLLFHHDPNRTDTELQELELFYQAKVSGRSELRVEVAREGTTYTL
;
A
#
# COMPACT_ATOMS: atom_id res chain seq x y z
N MET A 1 10.40 -7.57 0.15
CA MET A 1 10.89 -8.66 -0.74
C MET A 1 10.02 -9.89 -0.53
N PRO A 2 9.71 -10.69 -1.60
CA PRO A 2 8.93 -11.92 -1.43
C PRO A 2 9.70 -12.95 -0.60
N CYS A 3 8.99 -13.63 0.31
CA CYS A 3 9.55 -14.62 1.22
C CYS A 3 8.69 -15.92 1.28
N PRO A 4 8.28 -16.50 0.14
CA PRO A 4 7.47 -17.72 0.15
C PRO A 4 8.29 -18.90 0.69
N GLY A 5 7.73 -19.59 1.68
CA GLY A 5 8.40 -20.71 2.32
C GLY A 5 7.49 -21.46 3.31
N PRO A 6 7.97 -22.54 3.92
CA PRO A 6 7.16 -23.33 4.86
C PRO A 6 6.73 -22.52 6.11
N GLU A 7 7.44 -21.45 6.44
CA GLU A 7 7.17 -20.60 7.60
C GLU A 7 6.27 -19.40 7.29
N THR A 8 5.82 -19.25 6.04
CA THR A 8 4.97 -18.15 5.58
C THR A 8 3.73 -18.63 4.82
N VAL A 9 3.29 -19.86 5.06
CA VAL A 9 2.15 -20.49 4.35
C VAL A 9 0.82 -19.93 4.81
N LEU A 10 0.70 -19.57 6.09
CA LEU A 10 -0.56 -19.13 6.69
C LEU A 10 -0.88 -17.67 6.36
N PHE A 11 0.11 -16.78 6.44
CA PHE A 11 -0.09 -15.36 6.17
C PHE A 11 0.28 -14.95 4.74
N GLY A 12 1.04 -15.79 4.06
CA GLY A 12 1.53 -15.55 2.70
C GLY A 12 2.94 -14.98 2.67
N GLY A 13 3.64 -15.23 1.56
CA GLY A 13 5.02 -14.75 1.34
C GLY A 13 5.16 -13.91 0.08
N ASN A 14 4.05 -13.55 -0.59
CA ASN A 14 4.07 -12.64 -1.72
C ASN A 14 4.07 -11.18 -1.27
N THR A 15 4.55 -10.31 -2.14
CA THR A 15 4.54 -8.86 -1.90
C THR A 15 3.25 -8.22 -2.43
N SER A 16 3.08 -6.92 -2.12
CA SER A 16 1.85 -6.16 -2.24
C SER A 16 1.09 -6.33 -3.56
N CYS A 17 -0.12 -6.85 -3.46
CA CYS A 17 -1.13 -6.82 -4.51
C CYS A 17 -2.51 -6.95 -3.87
N LEU A 18 -3.33 -5.92 -3.98
CA LEU A 18 -4.69 -5.91 -3.47
C LEU A 18 -5.68 -5.85 -4.62
N GLU A 19 -6.58 -6.83 -4.70
CA GLU A 19 -7.72 -6.84 -5.61
C GLU A 19 -8.93 -6.18 -4.95
N VAL A 20 -9.58 -5.25 -5.65
CA VAL A 20 -10.81 -4.60 -5.22
C VAL A 20 -11.88 -4.78 -6.29
N ARG A 21 -13.03 -5.28 -5.88
CA ARG A 21 -14.20 -5.46 -6.75
C ARG A 21 -15.30 -4.51 -6.34
N LEU A 22 -15.81 -3.79 -7.34
CA LEU A 22 -16.90 -2.83 -7.21
C LEU A 22 -17.84 -3.11 -8.38
N ASP A 23 -18.88 -3.91 -8.14
CA ASP A 23 -19.72 -4.48 -9.19
C ASP A 23 -18.89 -5.22 -10.26
N ASP A 24 -18.93 -4.75 -11.51
CA ASP A 24 -18.15 -5.28 -12.64
C ASP A 24 -16.76 -4.65 -12.80
N ARG A 25 -16.39 -3.68 -11.95
CA ARG A 25 -15.11 -2.99 -12.02
C ARG A 25 -14.04 -3.74 -11.24
N LEU A 26 -12.91 -3.95 -11.89
CA LEU A 26 -11.68 -4.45 -11.27
C LEU A 26 -10.72 -3.30 -11.02
N VAL A 27 -10.35 -3.12 -9.77
CA VAL A 27 -9.26 -2.24 -9.34
C VAL A 27 -8.19 -3.09 -8.68
N ILE A 28 -6.94 -2.82 -9.00
CA ILE A 28 -5.76 -3.48 -8.40
C ILE A 28 -4.91 -2.40 -7.77
N ILE A 29 -4.39 -2.64 -6.58
CA ILE A 29 -3.42 -1.75 -5.93
C ILE A 29 -2.13 -2.52 -5.75
N ASP A 30 -1.08 -1.98 -6.35
CA ASP A 30 0.25 -2.53 -6.50
C ASP A 30 0.34 -3.84 -7.32
N ALA A 31 1.51 -4.03 -7.90
CA ALA A 31 1.87 -5.19 -8.71
C ALA A 31 3.13 -5.88 -8.16
N GLY A 32 3.17 -6.10 -6.85
CA GLY A 32 4.15 -6.99 -6.25
C GLY A 32 3.99 -8.43 -6.70
N SER A 33 4.74 -9.36 -6.14
CA SER A 33 4.74 -10.76 -6.61
C SER A 33 3.37 -11.44 -6.54
N GLY A 34 2.47 -10.96 -5.65
CA GLY A 34 1.09 -11.47 -5.53
C GLY A 34 0.24 -11.30 -6.78
N ILE A 35 0.54 -10.32 -7.65
CA ILE A 35 -0.24 -10.05 -8.86
C ILE A 35 -0.22 -11.22 -9.86
N ARG A 36 0.82 -12.06 -9.81
CA ARG A 36 0.92 -13.23 -10.68
C ARG A 36 -0.26 -14.18 -10.46
N SER A 37 -0.55 -14.52 -9.22
CA SER A 37 -1.67 -15.42 -8.89
C SER A 37 -3.02 -14.83 -9.30
N LEU A 38 -3.21 -13.53 -9.08
CA LEU A 38 -4.39 -12.81 -9.54
C LEU A 38 -4.50 -12.86 -11.08
N GLY A 39 -3.42 -12.59 -11.80
CA GLY A 39 -3.41 -12.62 -13.26
C GLY A 39 -3.80 -13.99 -13.83
N ASP A 40 -3.24 -15.05 -13.27
CA ASP A 40 -3.58 -16.43 -13.64
C ASP A 40 -5.05 -16.76 -13.37
N TRP A 41 -5.58 -16.28 -12.24
CA TRP A 41 -6.99 -16.46 -11.90
C TRP A 41 -7.92 -15.71 -12.87
N LEU A 42 -7.61 -14.45 -13.21
CA LEU A 42 -8.37 -13.62 -14.13
C LEU A 42 -8.45 -14.28 -15.51
N VAL A 43 -7.33 -14.75 -16.05
CA VAL A 43 -7.29 -15.42 -17.36
C VAL A 43 -8.12 -16.70 -17.37
N ARG A 44 -8.03 -17.51 -16.32
CA ARG A 44 -8.78 -18.78 -16.25
C ARG A 44 -10.28 -18.59 -16.06
N ASN A 45 -10.71 -17.57 -15.31
CA ASN A 45 -12.09 -17.46 -14.86
C ASN A 45 -12.88 -16.32 -15.52
N GLU A 46 -12.23 -15.24 -15.95
CA GLU A 46 -12.91 -14.05 -16.45
C GLU A 46 -12.74 -13.81 -17.95
N LEU A 47 -11.63 -14.19 -18.54
CA LEU A 47 -11.38 -13.99 -19.96
C LEU A 47 -12.48 -14.57 -20.86
N LYS A 48 -13.12 -15.66 -20.42
CA LYS A 48 -14.26 -16.27 -21.13
C LYS A 48 -15.51 -15.38 -21.16
N LYS A 49 -15.61 -14.41 -20.25
CA LYS A 49 -16.75 -13.48 -20.13
C LYS A 49 -16.54 -12.20 -20.97
N GLY A 50 -15.30 -11.95 -21.38
CA GLY A 50 -14.91 -10.77 -22.15
C GLY A 50 -13.47 -10.36 -21.89
N PRO A 51 -13.01 -9.27 -22.50
CA PRO A 51 -11.67 -8.74 -22.28
C PRO A 51 -11.51 -8.31 -20.81
N ILE A 52 -10.30 -8.50 -20.28
CA ILE A 52 -9.97 -8.02 -18.94
C ILE A 52 -9.78 -6.51 -18.99
N VAL A 53 -10.55 -5.80 -18.18
CA VAL A 53 -10.46 -4.34 -18.03
C VAL A 53 -10.18 -4.04 -16.57
N ALA A 54 -9.06 -3.35 -16.28
CA ALA A 54 -8.69 -3.03 -14.92
C ALA A 54 -8.05 -1.65 -14.77
N ASP A 55 -8.31 -1.03 -13.61
CA ASP A 55 -7.56 0.11 -13.11
C ASP A 55 -6.46 -0.41 -12.16
N LEU A 56 -5.19 -0.17 -12.47
CA LEU A 56 -4.06 -0.54 -11.61
C LEU A 56 -3.46 0.72 -11.00
N PHE A 57 -3.44 0.80 -9.68
CA PHE A 57 -2.87 1.91 -8.91
C PHE A 57 -1.56 1.47 -8.26
N PHE A 58 -0.49 2.21 -8.45
CA PHE A 58 0.74 2.03 -7.71
C PHE A 58 0.81 2.98 -6.52
N SER A 59 1.09 2.44 -5.33
CA SER A 59 1.39 3.26 -4.16
C SER A 59 2.69 4.02 -4.35
N HIS A 60 3.72 3.36 -4.80
CA HIS A 60 5.04 3.88 -5.14
C HIS A 60 5.82 2.89 -6.01
N THR A 61 7.08 3.21 -6.31
CA THR A 61 7.87 2.48 -7.30
C THR A 61 9.00 1.62 -6.70
N HIS A 62 8.96 1.28 -5.40
CA HIS A 62 9.86 0.27 -4.87
C HIS A 62 9.59 -1.10 -5.47
N TRP A 63 10.64 -1.91 -5.52
CA TRP A 63 10.65 -3.14 -6.29
C TRP A 63 9.57 -4.13 -5.88
N ASP A 64 9.32 -4.28 -4.59
CA ASP A 64 8.32 -5.19 -4.06
C ASP A 64 6.87 -4.77 -4.31
N HIS A 65 6.63 -3.54 -4.79
CA HIS A 65 5.32 -3.06 -5.22
C HIS A 65 5.09 -3.15 -6.73
N LEU A 66 6.15 -3.40 -7.52
CA LEU A 66 6.04 -3.43 -8.99
C LEU A 66 6.67 -4.65 -9.67
N MET A 67 7.50 -5.44 -8.96
CA MET A 67 8.28 -6.54 -9.54
C MET A 67 7.46 -7.68 -10.16
N GLY A 68 6.20 -7.82 -9.77
CA GLY A 68 5.31 -8.83 -10.29
C GLY A 68 4.64 -8.45 -11.62
N PHE A 69 4.69 -7.19 -12.01
CA PHE A 69 4.02 -6.70 -13.23
C PHE A 69 4.39 -7.48 -14.48
N PRO A 70 5.66 -7.83 -14.75
CA PRO A 70 6.03 -8.66 -15.90
C PRO A 70 5.40 -10.06 -15.87
N ALA A 71 5.06 -10.59 -14.70
CA ALA A 71 4.42 -11.89 -14.53
C ALA A 71 2.88 -11.82 -14.50
N PHE A 72 2.28 -10.63 -14.70
CA PHE A 72 0.85 -10.45 -14.75
C PHE A 72 0.28 -10.91 -16.10
N THR A 73 -0.16 -12.17 -16.17
CA THR A 73 -0.60 -12.84 -17.39
C THR A 73 -1.52 -12.01 -18.30
N PRO A 74 -2.47 -11.21 -17.79
CA PRO A 74 -3.35 -10.39 -18.64
C PRO A 74 -2.64 -9.41 -19.57
N ILE A 75 -1.44 -8.93 -19.27
CA ILE A 75 -0.73 -8.00 -20.17
C ILE A 75 -0.34 -8.63 -21.52
N TYR A 76 -0.29 -9.95 -21.60
CA TYR A 76 0.02 -10.70 -22.83
C TYR A 76 -1.24 -11.06 -23.63
N VAL A 77 -2.43 -10.83 -23.07
CA VAL A 77 -3.70 -11.22 -23.68
C VAL A 77 -4.24 -10.09 -24.56
N PRO A 78 -4.37 -10.30 -25.89
CA PRO A 78 -4.99 -9.31 -26.79
C PRO A 78 -6.40 -8.91 -26.33
N GLY A 79 -6.68 -7.62 -26.37
CA GLY A 79 -7.96 -7.05 -25.93
C GLY A 79 -8.02 -6.67 -24.46
N THR A 80 -7.03 -7.03 -23.64
CA THR A 80 -6.91 -6.51 -22.29
C THR A 80 -6.70 -5.00 -22.30
N LEU A 81 -7.43 -4.30 -21.42
CA LEU A 81 -7.32 -2.85 -21.24
C LEU A 81 -6.90 -2.55 -19.81
N LEU A 82 -5.77 -1.91 -19.66
CA LEU A 82 -5.27 -1.48 -18.35
C LEU A 82 -5.13 0.03 -18.31
N LYS A 83 -5.62 0.66 -17.26
CA LYS A 83 -5.26 2.02 -16.92
C LYS A 83 -4.40 2.02 -15.66
N ILE A 84 -3.13 2.35 -15.85
CA ILE A 84 -2.13 2.36 -14.79
C ILE A 84 -1.99 3.77 -14.25
N ARG A 85 -2.08 3.91 -12.92
CA ARG A 85 -1.94 5.18 -12.21
C ARG A 85 -0.95 5.06 -11.07
N GLY A 86 -0.17 6.12 -10.84
CA GLY A 86 0.76 6.14 -9.72
C GLY A 86 1.59 7.41 -9.65
N PRO A 87 2.37 7.59 -8.58
CA PRO A 87 3.28 8.72 -8.45
C PRO A 87 4.54 8.51 -9.29
N VAL A 88 5.17 9.64 -9.66
CA VAL A 88 6.51 9.67 -10.25
C VAL A 88 7.34 10.65 -9.42
N ALA A 89 8.46 10.18 -8.87
CA ALA A 89 9.24 10.94 -7.90
C ALA A 89 10.17 11.96 -8.55
N PHE A 90 10.69 11.69 -9.75
CA PHE A 90 11.67 12.53 -10.42
C PHE A 90 11.10 13.09 -11.72
N GLU A 91 11.44 14.33 -12.04
CA GLU A 91 10.87 15.06 -13.18
C GLU A 91 11.24 14.44 -14.54
N GLU A 92 12.41 13.82 -14.63
CA GLU A 92 12.91 13.13 -15.81
C GLU A 92 12.31 11.74 -16.05
N ASP A 93 11.62 11.18 -15.06
CA ASP A 93 10.98 9.89 -15.15
C ASP A 93 9.54 9.99 -15.67
N THR A 94 9.07 8.89 -16.24
CA THR A 94 7.66 8.70 -16.59
C THR A 94 7.19 7.36 -16.03
N LEU A 95 5.90 7.26 -15.71
CA LEU A 95 5.34 6.03 -15.12
C LEU A 95 5.49 4.83 -16.06
N ASP A 96 5.30 5.03 -17.35
CA ASP A 96 5.52 4.01 -18.38
C ASP A 96 7.00 3.62 -18.51
N GLY A 97 7.91 4.58 -18.38
CA GLY A 97 9.35 4.33 -18.37
C GLY A 97 9.79 3.48 -17.19
N ILE A 98 9.33 3.83 -15.98
CA ILE A 98 9.66 3.08 -14.76
C ILE A 98 9.16 1.64 -14.86
N ILE A 99 7.87 1.45 -15.20
CA ILE A 99 7.25 0.12 -15.30
C ILE A 99 7.84 -0.66 -16.47
N GLY A 100 8.03 0.01 -17.61
CA GLY A 100 8.56 -0.59 -18.83
C GLY A 100 10.02 -1.05 -18.73
N THR A 101 10.83 -0.46 -17.85
CA THR A 101 12.22 -0.87 -17.64
C THR A 101 12.35 -2.35 -17.29
N GLN A 102 11.38 -2.91 -16.57
CA GLN A 102 11.34 -4.33 -16.25
C GLN A 102 11.13 -5.22 -17.50
N LEU A 103 10.40 -4.69 -18.49
CA LEU A 103 10.06 -5.37 -19.74
C LEU A 103 11.13 -5.08 -20.81
N SER A 104 12.36 -5.39 -20.52
CA SER A 104 13.47 -5.33 -21.47
C SER A 104 14.16 -6.68 -21.56
N TYR A 105 14.70 -7.03 -22.72
CA TYR A 105 15.40 -8.31 -22.93
C TYR A 105 16.59 -8.57 -21.99
N LYS A 106 17.02 -7.55 -21.24
CA LYS A 106 18.02 -7.72 -20.18
C LYS A 106 17.45 -8.45 -18.95
N TYR A 107 16.16 -8.30 -18.69
CA TYR A 107 15.49 -8.77 -17.47
C TYR A 107 14.31 -9.67 -17.75
N TRP A 108 13.63 -9.49 -18.90
CA TRP A 108 12.42 -10.21 -19.26
C TRP A 108 12.40 -10.55 -20.75
N PRO A 109 11.87 -11.73 -21.15
CA PRO A 109 11.93 -12.18 -22.56
C PRO A 109 10.89 -11.52 -23.49
N VAL A 110 10.15 -10.53 -22.99
CA VAL A 110 9.13 -9.77 -23.75
C VAL A 110 9.29 -8.28 -23.44
N ARG A 111 9.22 -7.44 -24.46
CA ARG A 111 9.28 -5.99 -24.34
C ARG A 111 7.87 -5.37 -24.27
N VAL A 112 7.81 -4.08 -23.87
CA VAL A 112 6.55 -3.31 -23.78
C VAL A 112 5.80 -3.29 -25.11
N ASP A 113 6.50 -3.12 -26.23
CA ASP A 113 5.94 -3.06 -27.58
C ASP A 113 5.43 -4.42 -28.12
N GLU A 114 5.71 -5.50 -27.42
CA GLU A 114 5.26 -6.86 -27.73
C GLU A 114 4.06 -7.32 -26.88
N LEU A 115 3.58 -6.47 -25.97
CA LEU A 115 2.42 -6.79 -25.11
C LEU A 115 1.13 -6.87 -25.93
N GLY A 116 0.25 -7.78 -25.54
CA GLY A 116 -1.10 -7.92 -26.12
C GLY A 116 -2.11 -6.92 -25.58
N ALA A 117 -1.88 -6.41 -24.38
CA ALA A 117 -2.75 -5.44 -23.72
C ALA A 117 -2.52 -4.02 -24.24
N ARG A 118 -3.58 -3.23 -24.25
CA ARG A 118 -3.49 -1.77 -24.35
C ARG A 118 -3.36 -1.21 -22.94
N ILE A 119 -2.31 -0.40 -22.72
CA ILE A 119 -2.02 0.19 -21.42
C ILE A 119 -1.99 1.71 -21.58
N ASP A 120 -2.85 2.39 -20.81
CA ASP A 120 -2.85 3.84 -20.69
C ASP A 120 -2.26 4.23 -19.32
N TYR A 121 -1.38 5.23 -19.27
CA TYR A 121 -0.70 5.67 -18.06
C TYR A 121 -1.17 7.04 -17.61
N GLU A 122 -1.31 7.24 -16.31
CA GLU A 122 -1.69 8.51 -15.70
C GLU A 122 -0.88 8.75 -14.42
N GLN A 123 -0.04 9.77 -14.43
CA GLN A 123 0.70 10.18 -13.23
C GLN A 123 -0.24 10.82 -12.21
N LEU A 124 -0.10 10.43 -10.94
CA LEU A 124 -0.89 10.95 -9.83
C LEU A 124 -0.04 11.75 -8.85
N ARG A 125 -0.72 12.72 -8.24
CA ARG A 125 -0.32 13.44 -7.01
C ARG A 125 -1.47 13.39 -6.02
N GLU A 126 -1.44 14.17 -4.95
CA GLU A 126 -2.62 14.34 -4.10
C GLU A 126 -3.78 14.90 -4.92
N THR A 127 -4.84 14.14 -5.00
CA THR A 127 -6.00 14.50 -5.82
C THR A 127 -7.27 13.77 -5.38
N ARG A 128 -8.39 14.19 -5.95
CA ARG A 128 -9.67 13.48 -5.90
C ARG A 128 -10.08 13.12 -7.32
N LEU A 129 -10.17 11.84 -7.59
CA LEU A 129 -10.59 11.27 -8.86
C LEU A 129 -12.05 10.80 -8.76
N ASP A 130 -12.85 11.16 -9.75
CA ASP A 130 -14.15 10.53 -9.99
C ASP A 130 -13.97 9.49 -11.09
N LEU A 131 -14.05 8.22 -10.71
CA LEU A 131 -13.92 7.11 -11.66
C LEU A 131 -15.27 6.70 -12.30
N GLY A 132 -16.31 7.48 -12.04
CA GLY A 132 -17.67 7.22 -12.53
C GLY A 132 -18.43 6.21 -11.68
N ARG A 133 -19.74 6.10 -11.93
CA ARG A 133 -20.68 5.22 -11.20
C ARG A 133 -20.63 5.39 -9.66
N GLY A 134 -20.29 6.59 -9.17
CA GLY A 134 -20.22 6.90 -7.73
C GLY A 134 -18.93 6.48 -7.03
N LEU A 135 -17.96 5.91 -7.75
CA LEU A 135 -16.65 5.58 -7.19
C LEU A 135 -15.74 6.79 -7.16
N ILE A 136 -15.40 7.22 -5.96
CA ILE A 136 -14.44 8.29 -5.71
C ILE A 136 -13.16 7.71 -5.14
N VAL A 137 -12.02 8.15 -5.68
CA VAL A 137 -10.69 7.84 -5.13
C VAL A 137 -10.02 9.14 -4.70
N LYS A 138 -9.58 9.18 -3.47
CA LYS A 138 -8.74 10.26 -2.93
C LYS A 138 -7.35 9.73 -2.70
N THR A 139 -6.35 10.57 -2.94
CA THR A 139 -4.94 10.23 -2.73
C THR A 139 -4.32 11.15 -1.70
N LYS A 140 -3.35 10.65 -0.94
CA LYS A 140 -2.60 11.39 0.08
C LYS A 140 -1.13 10.99 0.02
N PHE A 141 -0.21 11.95 0.02
CA PHE A 141 1.20 11.67 0.20
C PHE A 141 1.48 11.10 1.58
N LEU A 142 2.24 10.02 1.60
CA LEU A 142 2.71 9.33 2.79
C LEU A 142 4.19 9.61 3.02
N ASN A 143 4.64 9.50 4.27
CA ASN A 143 6.04 9.68 4.62
C ASN A 143 6.83 8.40 4.34
N HIS A 144 7.51 8.39 3.21
CA HIS A 144 8.35 7.29 2.76
C HIS A 144 9.56 7.84 2.01
N PRO A 145 10.72 7.14 1.95
CA PRO A 145 11.92 7.66 1.26
C PRO A 145 11.74 8.04 -0.21
N ILE A 146 10.76 7.45 -0.89
CA ILE A 146 10.32 7.85 -2.22
C ILE A 146 8.86 8.31 -2.19
N LEU A 147 8.44 9.06 -3.21
CA LEU A 147 7.07 9.55 -3.31
C LEU A 147 6.06 8.39 -3.25
N CYS A 148 5.30 8.32 -2.18
CA CYS A 148 4.33 7.27 -1.91
C CYS A 148 2.93 7.84 -1.72
N LEU A 149 1.91 7.19 -2.28
CA LEU A 149 0.51 7.57 -2.18
C LEU A 149 -0.30 6.54 -1.38
N GLY A 150 -1.01 7.01 -0.37
CA GLY A 150 -2.16 6.32 0.18
C GLY A 150 -3.39 6.53 -0.69
N TYR A 151 -4.29 5.57 -0.70
CA TYR A 151 -5.54 5.60 -1.45
C TYR A 151 -6.74 5.45 -0.54
N ARG A 152 -7.74 6.32 -0.71
CA ARG A 152 -9.05 6.18 -0.09
C ARG A 152 -10.10 6.02 -1.17
N PHE A 153 -10.78 4.88 -1.17
CA PHE A 153 -11.88 4.55 -2.07
C PHE A 153 -13.20 4.74 -1.32
N GLU A 154 -14.11 5.48 -1.92
CA GLU A 154 -15.45 5.73 -1.40
C GLU A 154 -16.48 5.29 -2.44
N TYR A 155 -17.37 4.36 -2.03
CA TYR A 155 -18.41 3.80 -2.88
C TYR A 155 -19.63 3.41 -2.04
N GLU A 156 -20.84 3.83 -2.44
CA GLU A 156 -22.11 3.50 -1.77
C GLU A 156 -22.10 3.71 -0.24
N GLY A 157 -21.48 4.77 0.22
CA GLY A 157 -21.39 5.09 1.65
C GLY A 157 -20.39 4.24 2.44
N LYS A 158 -19.66 3.37 1.77
CA LYS A 158 -18.53 2.60 2.32
C LYS A 158 -17.21 3.20 1.92
N SER A 159 -16.20 2.95 2.72
CA SER A 159 -14.84 3.39 2.40
C SER A 159 -13.78 2.40 2.86
N PHE A 160 -12.75 2.24 2.04
CA PHE A 160 -11.52 1.61 2.50
C PHE A 160 -10.32 2.49 2.18
N CYS A 161 -9.28 2.39 3.01
CA CYS A 161 -8.06 3.16 2.87
C CYS A 161 -6.85 2.24 2.86
N THR A 162 -5.86 2.58 2.03
CA THR A 162 -4.52 2.01 2.12
C THR A 162 -3.54 3.08 2.60
N VAL A 163 -2.77 2.74 3.62
CA VAL A 163 -1.62 3.50 4.10
C VAL A 163 -0.45 2.53 4.04
N TYR A 164 0.03 2.29 2.79
CA TYR A 164 1.18 1.44 2.52
C TYR A 164 2.44 2.24 2.73
N ASP A 165 3.51 1.58 3.08
CA ASP A 165 4.85 2.14 3.26
C ASP A 165 4.81 3.58 3.79
N HIS A 166 4.63 3.67 5.09
CA HIS A 166 4.44 4.93 5.79
C HIS A 166 5.13 4.91 7.15
N GLU A 167 5.98 5.86 7.38
CA GLU A 167 6.53 6.18 8.70
C GLU A 167 5.82 7.43 9.26
N PRO A 168 5.43 7.49 10.54
CA PRO A 168 4.92 8.74 11.11
C PRO A 168 5.87 9.90 10.87
N PHE A 169 5.34 11.05 10.44
CA PHE A 169 6.16 12.25 10.30
C PHE A 169 6.79 12.63 11.63
N ARG A 170 8.03 13.02 11.59
CA ARG A 170 8.84 13.39 12.76
C ARG A 170 9.54 14.70 12.52
N ASN A 171 9.88 15.39 13.62
CA ASN A 171 10.76 16.52 13.53
C ASN A 171 12.13 16.09 13.00
N VAL A 172 12.59 16.76 11.95
CA VAL A 172 13.90 16.50 11.33
C VAL A 172 15.01 17.36 11.90
N PHE A 173 14.65 18.35 12.71
CA PHE A 173 15.62 19.23 13.40
C PHE A 173 15.96 18.69 14.79
N PRO A 174 17.18 18.91 15.28
CA PRO A 174 17.55 18.58 16.64
C PRO A 174 16.61 19.23 17.67
N GLU A 175 16.16 18.44 18.66
CA GLU A 175 15.30 18.91 19.74
C GLU A 175 16.05 19.10 21.07
N ASP A 176 17.29 18.59 21.16
CA ASP A 176 18.14 18.73 22.32
C ASP A 176 18.88 20.07 22.27
N PRO A 177 18.66 20.97 23.25
CA PRO A 177 19.38 22.25 23.33
C PRO A 177 20.91 22.13 23.42
N ASP A 178 21.43 20.97 23.84
CA ASP A 178 22.86 20.70 23.92
C ASP A 178 23.44 20.21 22.56
N ASP A 179 22.63 19.96 21.55
CA ASP A 179 23.11 19.62 20.20
C ASP A 179 23.72 20.85 19.53
N PRO A 180 24.94 20.76 18.96
CA PRO A 180 25.60 21.88 18.31
C PRO A 180 24.87 22.48 17.12
N ASN A 181 23.91 21.73 16.54
CA ASN A 181 23.06 22.17 15.43
C ASN A 181 21.64 22.55 15.90
N TYR A 182 21.41 22.67 17.20
CA TYR A 182 20.09 23.05 17.73
C TYR A 182 19.76 24.50 17.36
N ASP A 183 18.57 24.65 16.82
CA ASP A 183 17.91 25.93 16.57
C ASP A 183 16.48 25.85 17.11
N GLU A 184 16.15 26.68 18.09
CA GLU A 184 14.88 26.63 18.80
C GLU A 184 13.68 26.87 17.87
N ASP A 185 13.81 27.82 16.93
CA ASP A 185 12.73 28.15 16.01
C ASP A 185 12.54 27.04 14.98
N ALA A 186 13.63 26.51 14.41
CA ALA A 186 13.59 25.37 13.51
C ALA A 186 13.02 24.10 14.19
N ALA A 187 13.41 23.83 15.43
CA ALA A 187 12.88 22.71 16.19
C ALA A 187 11.38 22.84 16.45
N LYS A 188 10.90 24.03 16.80
CA LYS A 188 9.46 24.29 17.01
C LYS A 188 8.66 24.18 15.71
N GLU A 189 9.16 24.79 14.62
CA GLU A 189 8.50 24.72 13.30
C GLU A 189 8.47 23.28 12.79
N GLY A 190 9.56 22.55 12.87
CA GLY A 190 9.64 21.15 12.47
C GLY A 190 8.68 20.25 13.24
N ALA A 191 8.57 20.44 14.56
CA ALA A 191 7.62 19.69 15.37
C ALA A 191 6.15 20.00 15.00
N GLN A 192 5.85 21.27 14.70
CA GLN A 192 4.52 21.68 14.27
C GLN A 192 4.17 21.09 12.89
N VAL A 193 5.07 21.15 11.92
CA VAL A 193 4.88 20.57 10.57
C VAL A 193 4.66 19.06 10.68
N ALA A 194 5.50 18.35 11.44
CA ALA A 194 5.36 16.92 11.64
C ALA A 194 3.98 16.55 12.24
N LYS A 195 3.52 17.34 13.22
CA LYS A 195 2.19 17.16 13.81
C LYS A 195 1.08 17.36 12.79
N GLU A 196 1.14 18.45 12.02
CA GLU A 196 0.12 18.78 11.01
C GLU A 196 0.03 17.71 9.92
N GLU A 197 1.17 17.20 9.43
CA GLU A 197 1.16 16.13 8.43
C GLU A 197 0.59 14.82 8.99
N ASN A 198 0.93 14.45 10.24
CA ASN A 198 0.30 13.31 10.90
C ASN A 198 -1.22 13.50 11.08
N ASP A 199 -1.67 14.70 11.44
CA ASP A 199 -3.10 15.00 11.57
C ASP A 199 -3.82 14.92 10.21
N ARG A 200 -3.19 15.35 9.10
CA ARG A 200 -3.72 15.19 7.73
C ARG A 200 -3.86 13.71 7.33
N VAL A 201 -2.91 12.85 7.74
CA VAL A 201 -3.04 11.39 7.52
C VAL A 201 -4.24 10.85 8.30
N LEU A 202 -4.43 11.27 9.55
CA LEU A 202 -5.60 10.88 10.34
C LEU A 202 -6.92 11.32 9.72
N GLU A 203 -6.99 12.56 9.21
CA GLU A 203 -8.17 13.06 8.48
C GLU A 203 -8.45 12.23 7.22
N PHE A 204 -7.40 11.87 6.47
CA PHE A 204 -7.53 11.07 5.27
C PHE A 204 -8.13 9.68 5.53
N ILE A 205 -7.76 9.02 6.62
CA ILE A 205 -8.27 7.69 7.00
C ILE A 205 -9.51 7.74 7.89
N ALA A 206 -10.03 8.94 8.21
CA ALA A 206 -11.11 9.09 9.19
C ALA A 206 -12.36 8.28 8.81
N GLY A 207 -12.87 7.52 9.79
CA GLY A 207 -14.10 6.72 9.67
C GLY A 207 -14.05 5.61 8.64
N ALA A 208 -12.88 5.18 8.16
CA ALA A 208 -12.77 4.10 7.19
C ALA A 208 -13.44 2.81 7.70
N ASP A 209 -14.25 2.17 6.85
CA ASP A 209 -14.82 0.85 7.16
C ASP A 209 -13.70 -0.21 7.21
N LEU A 210 -12.69 -0.08 6.35
CA LEU A 210 -11.48 -0.89 6.34
C LEU A 210 -10.26 0.00 6.15
N LEU A 211 -9.29 -0.12 7.04
CA LEU A 211 -7.97 0.48 6.92
C LEU A 211 -6.93 -0.62 6.76
N ILE A 212 -6.13 -0.56 5.69
CA ILE A 212 -4.98 -1.41 5.47
C ILE A 212 -3.75 -0.53 5.70
N HIS A 213 -2.96 -0.82 6.73
CA HIS A 213 -1.89 0.07 7.18
C HIS A 213 -0.59 -0.70 7.33
N ASP A 214 0.50 -0.07 6.87
CA ASP A 214 1.86 -0.51 7.16
C ASP A 214 2.05 -0.73 8.67
N ALA A 215 2.60 -1.88 9.02
CA ALA A 215 2.80 -2.32 10.39
C ALA A 215 4.00 -3.28 10.47
N GLN A 216 5.10 -2.89 9.84
CA GLN A 216 6.25 -3.78 9.62
C GLN A 216 6.92 -4.19 10.93
N TYR A 217 7.02 -3.27 11.90
CA TYR A 217 7.80 -3.44 13.11
C TYR A 217 6.93 -3.38 14.37
N THR A 218 7.38 -3.99 15.45
CA THR A 218 6.92 -3.61 16.79
C THR A 218 7.53 -2.26 17.19
N ALA A 219 6.94 -1.53 18.14
CA ALA A 219 7.51 -0.27 18.61
C ALA A 219 8.95 -0.44 19.15
N LYS A 220 9.24 -1.59 19.77
CA LYS A 220 10.58 -1.91 20.27
C LYS A 220 11.61 -2.01 19.13
N GLU A 221 11.28 -2.73 18.07
CA GLU A 221 12.14 -2.89 16.89
C GLU A 221 12.32 -1.55 16.17
N TYR A 222 11.23 -0.81 15.99
CA TYR A 222 11.24 0.51 15.36
C TYR A 222 12.19 1.47 16.08
N MET A 223 12.01 1.61 17.40
CA MET A 223 12.84 2.51 18.21
C MET A 223 14.32 2.07 18.31
N ALA A 224 14.59 0.77 18.17
CA ALA A 224 15.95 0.26 18.27
C ALA A 224 16.82 0.61 17.05
N SER A 225 16.27 0.56 15.82
CA SER A 225 17.09 0.68 14.60
C SER A 225 16.34 0.94 13.30
N LYS A 226 15.02 1.24 13.34
CA LYS A 226 14.18 1.33 12.13
C LYS A 226 13.64 2.74 11.86
N ILE A 227 14.01 3.70 12.67
CA ILE A 227 13.68 5.11 12.46
C ILE A 227 14.33 5.58 11.15
N GLY A 228 13.52 6.23 10.28
CA GLY A 228 13.96 6.71 8.97
C GLY A 228 13.92 5.65 7.86
N TRP A 229 13.37 4.45 8.13
CA TRP A 229 13.23 3.39 7.11
C TRP A 229 11.94 3.51 6.30
N GLY A 230 11.06 4.45 6.66
CA GLY A 230 9.82 4.71 5.94
C GLY A 230 8.67 3.77 6.28
N HIS A 231 8.72 3.08 7.43
CA HIS A 231 7.71 2.12 7.86
C HIS A 231 7.20 2.36 9.27
N SER A 232 5.95 1.96 9.52
CA SER A 232 5.28 2.11 10.80
C SER A 232 5.53 0.94 11.76
N SER A 233 5.42 1.26 13.05
CA SER A 233 5.19 0.21 14.05
C SER A 233 3.71 -0.20 14.09
N ILE A 234 3.47 -1.44 14.54
CA ILE A 234 2.13 -1.99 14.78
C ILE A 234 1.34 -1.07 15.73
N GLU A 235 2.01 -0.56 16.77
CA GLU A 235 1.39 0.33 17.74
C GLU A 235 0.99 1.68 17.12
N SER A 236 1.81 2.22 16.20
CA SER A 236 1.46 3.43 15.43
C SER A 236 0.25 3.19 14.54
N ALA A 237 0.21 2.08 13.81
CA ALA A 237 -0.92 1.72 12.97
C ALA A 237 -2.23 1.58 13.77
N ILE A 238 -2.18 0.91 14.93
CA ILE A 238 -3.33 0.76 15.84
C ILE A 238 -3.75 2.13 16.40
N ASN A 239 -2.82 2.97 16.83
CA ASN A 239 -3.13 4.31 17.33
C ASN A 239 -3.78 5.19 16.26
N ASN A 240 -3.29 5.16 15.03
CA ASN A 240 -3.86 5.88 13.89
C ASN A 240 -5.29 5.40 13.61
N ALA A 241 -5.50 4.09 13.52
CA ALA A 241 -6.83 3.50 13.30
C ALA A 241 -7.82 3.87 14.42
N TYR A 242 -7.38 3.84 15.68
CA TYR A 242 -8.20 4.22 16.83
C TYR A 242 -8.58 5.71 16.81
N ARG A 243 -7.59 6.60 16.63
CA ARG A 243 -7.81 8.05 16.56
C ARG A 243 -8.71 8.44 15.39
N ALA A 244 -8.52 7.81 14.25
CA ALA A 244 -9.31 8.01 13.05
C ALA A 244 -10.70 7.35 13.11
N LYS A 245 -11.03 6.59 14.15
CA LYS A 245 -12.28 5.83 14.29
C LYS A 245 -12.53 4.87 13.11
N ALA A 246 -11.48 4.26 12.60
CA ALA A 246 -11.62 3.17 11.62
C ALA A 246 -12.34 1.98 12.27
N LYS A 247 -13.15 1.25 11.50
CA LYS A 247 -13.92 0.12 12.04
C LYS A 247 -13.09 -1.16 12.09
N LYS A 248 -12.28 -1.40 11.06
CA LYS A 248 -11.36 -2.53 10.96
C LYS A 248 -9.99 -2.06 10.48
N LEU A 249 -8.94 -2.57 11.11
CA LEU A 249 -7.54 -2.41 10.73
C LEU A 249 -6.97 -3.74 10.29
N LEU A 250 -6.37 -3.77 9.11
CA LEU A 250 -5.48 -4.83 8.68
C LEU A 250 -4.03 -4.35 8.84
N LEU A 251 -3.28 -5.03 9.68
CA LEU A 251 -1.84 -4.86 9.80
C LEU A 251 -1.19 -5.49 8.56
N PHE A 252 -0.51 -4.69 7.78
CA PHE A 252 0.02 -5.07 6.47
C PHE A 252 1.52 -4.81 6.38
N HIS A 253 2.15 -5.26 5.31
CA HIS A 253 3.58 -5.06 5.04
C HIS A 253 4.49 -5.63 6.13
N HIS A 254 4.28 -6.92 6.48
CA HIS A 254 5.05 -7.59 7.54
C HIS A 254 6.53 -7.66 7.21
N ASP A 255 7.39 -7.58 8.25
CA ASP A 255 8.82 -7.84 8.07
C ASP A 255 9.01 -9.22 7.43
N PRO A 256 9.75 -9.33 6.30
CA PRO A 256 9.94 -10.60 5.59
C PRO A 256 10.63 -11.70 6.41
N ASN A 257 11.23 -11.35 7.55
CA ASN A 257 11.81 -12.32 8.47
C ASN A 257 10.81 -12.89 9.49
N ARG A 258 9.57 -12.40 9.52
CA ARG A 258 8.55 -12.93 10.44
C ARG A 258 7.97 -14.23 9.94
N THR A 259 7.87 -15.18 10.86
CA THR A 259 7.21 -16.45 10.65
C THR A 259 5.69 -16.36 10.88
N ASP A 260 4.95 -17.33 10.35
CA ASP A 260 3.51 -17.50 10.61
C ASP A 260 3.19 -17.55 12.11
N THR A 261 4.04 -18.21 12.89
CA THR A 261 3.87 -18.32 14.36
C THR A 261 3.99 -16.96 15.03
N GLU A 262 5.02 -16.17 14.68
CA GLU A 262 5.22 -14.82 15.23
C GLU A 262 4.07 -13.89 14.84
N LEU A 263 3.61 -13.93 13.59
CA LEU A 263 2.47 -13.12 13.15
C LEU A 263 1.18 -13.50 13.88
N GLN A 264 0.95 -14.78 14.13
CA GLN A 264 -0.21 -15.25 14.90
C GLN A 264 -0.14 -14.80 16.36
N GLU A 265 1.01 -14.87 16.99
CA GLU A 265 1.22 -14.37 18.36
C GLU A 265 1.00 -12.87 18.46
N LEU A 266 1.51 -12.09 17.49
CA LEU A 266 1.29 -10.64 17.41
C LEU A 266 -0.20 -10.32 17.22
N GLU A 267 -0.89 -11.03 16.32
CA GLU A 267 -2.33 -10.84 16.10
C GLU A 267 -3.12 -11.03 17.40
N LEU A 268 -2.92 -12.15 18.09
CA LEU A 268 -3.60 -12.45 19.35
C LEU A 268 -3.29 -11.42 20.44
N PHE A 269 -2.02 -11.01 20.54
CA PHE A 269 -1.58 -10.02 21.52
C PHE A 269 -2.25 -8.66 21.31
N TYR A 270 -2.25 -8.14 20.07
CA TYR A 270 -2.84 -6.82 19.80
C TYR A 270 -4.37 -6.85 19.80
N GLN A 271 -5.00 -7.96 19.37
CA GLN A 271 -6.44 -8.15 19.54
C GLN A 271 -6.86 -8.09 21.01
N ALA A 272 -6.13 -8.78 21.88
CA ALA A 272 -6.38 -8.71 23.32
C ALA A 272 -6.19 -7.30 23.90
N LYS A 273 -5.19 -6.56 23.43
CA LYS A 273 -4.96 -5.16 23.88
C LYS A 273 -6.07 -4.20 23.51
N VAL A 274 -6.71 -4.34 22.35
CA VAL A 274 -7.77 -3.44 21.88
C VAL A 274 -9.15 -3.90 22.31
N SER A 275 -9.31 -5.19 22.60
CA SER A 275 -10.59 -5.77 23.06
C SER A 275 -11.10 -5.09 24.34
N GLY A 276 -12.39 -4.72 24.33
CA GLY A 276 -13.04 -4.04 25.46
C GLY A 276 -12.65 -2.57 25.66
N ARG A 277 -11.74 -2.03 24.83
CA ARG A 277 -11.33 -0.62 24.88
C ARG A 277 -11.85 0.19 23.72
N SER A 278 -12.17 -0.44 22.61
CA SER A 278 -12.72 0.20 21.41
C SER A 278 -13.52 -0.79 20.58
N GLU A 279 -14.29 -0.26 19.62
CA GLU A 279 -14.99 -1.07 18.60
C GLU A 279 -14.06 -1.45 17.43
N LEU A 280 -12.82 -0.97 17.43
CA LEU A 280 -11.83 -1.27 16.40
C LEU A 280 -11.50 -2.76 16.38
N ARG A 281 -11.63 -3.38 15.21
CA ARG A 281 -11.17 -4.75 14.97
C ARG A 281 -9.80 -4.72 14.33
N VAL A 282 -8.85 -5.44 14.91
CA VAL A 282 -7.47 -5.53 14.41
C VAL A 282 -7.21 -6.96 13.96
N GLU A 283 -6.74 -7.11 12.72
CA GLU A 283 -6.34 -8.39 12.13
C GLU A 283 -4.99 -8.22 11.43
N VAL A 284 -4.22 -9.28 11.36
CA VAL A 284 -3.03 -9.36 10.51
C VAL A 284 -3.48 -9.75 9.10
N ALA A 285 -3.07 -8.99 8.10
CA ALA A 285 -3.44 -9.28 6.71
C ALA A 285 -2.92 -10.66 6.28
N ARG A 286 -3.75 -11.41 5.55
CA ARG A 286 -3.42 -12.75 5.04
C ARG A 286 -3.66 -12.81 3.54
N GLU A 287 -2.69 -13.38 2.83
CA GLU A 287 -2.81 -13.62 1.40
C GLU A 287 -4.04 -14.49 1.08
N GLY A 288 -4.77 -14.15 0.03
CA GLY A 288 -5.96 -14.87 -0.41
C GLY A 288 -7.23 -14.61 0.41
N THR A 289 -7.17 -13.77 1.45
CA THR A 289 -8.37 -13.43 2.24
C THR A 289 -9.20 -12.35 1.55
N THR A 290 -10.53 -12.54 1.52
CA THR A 290 -11.48 -11.57 0.97
C THR A 290 -12.29 -10.92 2.08
N TYR A 291 -12.43 -9.60 2.01
CA TYR A 291 -13.26 -8.79 2.91
C TYR A 291 -14.40 -8.14 2.14
N THR A 292 -15.62 -8.21 2.67
CA THR A 292 -16.80 -7.51 2.13
C THR A 292 -17.17 -6.36 3.05
N LEU A 293 -17.43 -5.16 2.50
CA LEU A 293 -17.74 -3.94 3.23
C LEU A 293 -19.22 -3.57 3.15
#